data_80206fa33407ab3acf9c145f7889e226
#
_entry.id   80206fa33407ab3acf9c145f7889e226
#
_cell.length_a   1.000
_cell.length_b   1.000
_cell.length_c   1.000
_cell.angle_alpha   90.00
_cell.angle_beta   90.00
_cell.angle_gamma   90.00
#
_symmetry.space_group_name_H-M   'P 1'
#
loop_
_entity.id
_entity.type
_entity.pdbx_description
1 polymer ?
#
loop_
_entity_poly.entity_id
_entity_poly.type
_entity_poly.pdbx_seq_one_letter_code
_entity_poly.pdbx_strand_id
1 'polypeptide(L)'
;MAAATLSFTDRLLALRDRLYASAAFHRAASSFPLTRPFARRRTREVFDLVAGFVYSQVLSACVKLDLFRKLSQGPMTLAQLALHCQMSNEATDRLLAAAISLRLIEARGTDERGQPRYGLGVLGAPLVENEGVLAMIRHHDTLYSDLADPVALLRGQGPAPALSGFYPYTADDAPAHAGELAPDHVGNYSQLMAASQPLVAAEILDAYSFDRHHRLLDVGGGEGRFLCSVGARAPHLQLTLLDLPAVAERAKSRFATAGFAQRANAIGGNFLSDPLPTGFDIVSLVRVIHDHDEQRALTILRAIHAALPPGGTLLLAEPMAGTPGAEAMGDAYFGFYLLAMGRGRARTAAQLSALLTQAGFSAIRAVPTRIPLQVRMLVATR
;
A
#
# COMPACT_ATOMS: atom_id res chain seq x y z
N MET A 1 -39.66 -24.37 -3.13
CA MET A 1 -38.20 -24.17 -2.94
C MET A 1 -37.65 -25.40 -2.23
N ALA A 2 -36.91 -26.28 -2.94
CA ALA A 2 -36.29 -27.45 -2.33
C ALA A 2 -35.18 -27.00 -1.35
N ALA A 3 -35.29 -27.45 -0.10
CA ALA A 3 -34.23 -27.22 0.88
C ALA A 3 -32.96 -27.95 0.40
N ALA A 4 -31.95 -27.21 0.02
CA ALA A 4 -30.66 -27.77 -0.34
C ALA A 4 -30.15 -28.59 0.85
N THR A 5 -29.91 -29.87 0.67
CA THR A 5 -29.34 -30.76 1.70
C THR A 5 -27.91 -30.31 1.96
N LEU A 6 -27.67 -29.73 3.15
CA LEU A 6 -26.36 -29.33 3.58
C LEU A 6 -25.37 -30.49 3.51
N SER A 7 -24.18 -30.26 2.98
CA SER A 7 -23.09 -31.24 2.96
C SER A 7 -22.68 -31.62 4.39
N PHE A 8 -22.01 -32.75 4.57
CA PHE A 8 -21.47 -33.14 5.89
C PHE A 8 -20.54 -32.10 6.46
N THR A 9 -19.72 -31.49 5.62
CA THR A 9 -18.82 -30.36 5.98
C THR A 9 -19.60 -29.14 6.48
N ASP A 10 -20.69 -28.76 5.80
CA ASP A 10 -21.54 -27.65 6.21
C ASP A 10 -22.20 -27.88 7.58
N ARG A 11 -22.62 -29.13 7.86
CA ARG A 11 -23.18 -29.50 9.17
C ARG A 11 -22.16 -29.37 10.30
N LEU A 12 -20.90 -29.79 10.08
CA LEU A 12 -19.81 -29.64 11.05
C LEU A 12 -19.48 -28.18 11.28
N LEU A 13 -19.40 -27.37 10.23
CA LEU A 13 -19.17 -25.93 10.34
C LEU A 13 -20.30 -25.24 11.07
N ALA A 14 -21.56 -25.57 10.79
CA ALA A 14 -22.72 -25.05 11.49
C ALA A 14 -22.72 -25.41 13.00
N LEU A 15 -22.30 -26.63 13.35
CA LEU A 15 -22.14 -27.04 14.76
C LEU A 15 -21.04 -26.21 15.45
N ARG A 16 -19.89 -26.06 14.78
CA ARG A 16 -18.79 -25.19 15.26
C ARG A 16 -19.30 -23.77 15.51
N ASP A 17 -20.03 -23.20 14.56
CA ASP A 17 -20.51 -21.82 14.62
C ASP A 17 -21.52 -21.63 15.78
N ARG A 18 -22.41 -22.62 16.00
CA ARG A 18 -23.31 -22.64 17.16
C ARG A 18 -22.55 -22.69 18.49
N LEU A 19 -21.51 -23.51 18.58
CA LEU A 19 -20.65 -23.57 19.77
C LEU A 19 -19.97 -22.24 20.03
N TYR A 20 -19.37 -21.65 18.99
CA TYR A 20 -18.70 -20.35 19.09
C TYR A 20 -19.65 -19.17 19.32
N ALA A 21 -20.90 -19.25 18.94
CA ALA A 21 -21.91 -18.26 19.29
C ALA A 21 -22.44 -18.40 20.74
N SER A 22 -22.17 -19.51 21.43
CA SER A 22 -22.72 -19.81 22.75
C SER A 22 -21.93 -19.10 23.87
N ALA A 23 -22.59 -18.19 24.59
CA ALA A 23 -22.03 -17.56 25.78
C ALA A 23 -21.63 -18.57 26.88
N ALA A 24 -22.38 -19.69 26.99
CA ALA A 24 -22.05 -20.78 27.92
C ALA A 24 -20.73 -21.46 27.54
N PHE A 25 -20.53 -21.74 26.24
CA PHE A 25 -19.28 -22.30 25.73
C PHE A 25 -18.10 -21.35 26.00
N HIS A 26 -18.26 -20.05 25.75
CA HIS A 26 -17.19 -19.07 26.03
C HIS A 26 -16.81 -19.03 27.51
N ARG A 27 -17.80 -19.06 28.42
CA ARG A 27 -17.52 -19.12 29.85
C ARG A 27 -16.78 -20.40 30.24
N ALA A 28 -17.22 -21.54 29.75
CA ALA A 28 -16.57 -22.82 30.00
C ALA A 28 -15.13 -22.85 29.44
N ALA A 29 -14.94 -22.42 28.20
CA ALA A 29 -13.64 -22.38 27.54
C ALA A 29 -12.64 -21.41 28.23
N SER A 30 -13.13 -20.30 28.79
CA SER A 30 -12.28 -19.34 29.52
C SER A 30 -12.00 -19.77 30.97
N SER A 31 -12.80 -20.67 31.52
CA SER A 31 -12.63 -21.22 32.89
C SER A 31 -11.69 -22.42 32.89
N PHE A 32 -11.70 -23.24 31.84
CA PHE A 32 -10.91 -24.46 31.78
C PHE A 32 -9.42 -24.19 31.45
N PRO A 33 -8.46 -24.67 32.25
CA PRO A 33 -7.05 -24.31 32.12
C PRO A 33 -6.46 -24.51 30.74
N LEU A 34 -6.77 -25.63 30.05
CA LEU A 34 -6.22 -25.95 28.72
C LEU A 34 -6.79 -25.11 27.57
N THR A 35 -8.02 -24.66 27.66
CA THR A 35 -8.68 -23.85 26.61
C THR A 35 -8.59 -22.35 26.89
N ARG A 36 -8.32 -21.94 28.15
CA ARG A 36 -8.21 -20.53 28.54
C ARG A 36 -7.23 -19.70 27.68
N PRO A 37 -6.04 -20.15 27.34
CA PRO A 37 -5.13 -19.39 26.50
C PRO A 37 -5.71 -19.09 25.10
N PHE A 38 -6.37 -20.07 24.49
CA PHE A 38 -7.01 -19.93 23.18
C PHE A 38 -8.23 -19.00 23.25
N ALA A 39 -9.07 -19.13 24.29
CA ALA A 39 -10.21 -18.25 24.49
C ALA A 39 -9.76 -16.79 24.67
N ARG A 40 -8.74 -16.55 25.52
CA ARG A 40 -8.17 -15.21 25.75
C ARG A 40 -7.57 -14.62 24.48
N ARG A 41 -6.85 -15.43 23.67
CA ARG A 41 -6.29 -14.97 22.41
C ARG A 41 -7.37 -14.53 21.43
N ARG A 42 -8.43 -15.32 21.23
CA ARG A 42 -9.55 -14.97 20.35
C ARG A 42 -10.30 -13.73 20.83
N THR A 43 -10.54 -13.62 22.14
CA THR A 43 -11.17 -12.41 22.70
C THR A 43 -10.31 -11.18 22.41
N ARG A 44 -8.98 -11.29 22.52
CA ARG A 44 -8.07 -10.19 22.18
C ARG A 44 -8.14 -9.87 20.69
N GLU A 45 -8.08 -10.86 19.80
CA GLU A 45 -8.18 -10.67 18.36
C GLU A 45 -9.47 -9.92 17.96
N VAL A 46 -10.61 -10.25 18.54
CA VAL A 46 -11.87 -9.53 18.32
C VAL A 46 -11.80 -8.10 18.89
N PHE A 47 -11.27 -7.95 20.11
CA PHE A 47 -11.12 -6.63 20.72
C PHE A 47 -10.19 -5.73 19.92
N ASP A 48 -9.10 -6.27 19.38
CA ASP A 48 -8.16 -5.52 18.53
C ASP A 48 -8.85 -5.00 17.26
N LEU A 49 -9.80 -5.75 16.69
CA LEU A 49 -10.63 -5.25 15.58
C LEU A 49 -11.57 -4.11 16.02
N VAL A 50 -12.20 -4.24 17.19
CA VAL A 50 -13.09 -3.20 17.74
C VAL A 50 -12.31 -1.92 18.08
N ALA A 51 -11.13 -2.06 18.64
CA ALA A 51 -10.29 -0.93 19.09
C ALA A 51 -9.32 -0.41 18.04
N GLY A 52 -9.19 -1.10 16.90
CA GLY A 52 -8.18 -0.82 15.88
C GLY A 52 -8.21 0.61 15.36
N PHE A 53 -9.40 1.22 15.26
CA PHE A 53 -9.53 2.63 14.87
C PHE A 53 -8.89 3.59 15.90
N VAL A 54 -8.92 3.27 17.20
CA VAL A 54 -8.24 4.05 18.24
C VAL A 54 -6.73 3.84 18.15
N TYR A 55 -6.28 2.58 17.94
CA TYR A 55 -4.86 2.27 17.83
C TYR A 55 -4.20 3.01 16.67
N SER A 56 -4.87 3.07 15.52
CA SER A 56 -4.40 3.83 14.37
C SER A 56 -4.37 5.34 14.63
N GLN A 57 -5.32 5.88 15.40
CA GLN A 57 -5.30 7.30 15.80
C GLN A 57 -4.17 7.64 16.78
N VAL A 58 -3.82 6.73 17.71
CA VAL A 58 -2.63 6.90 18.57
C VAL A 58 -1.36 6.94 17.74
N LEU A 59 -1.22 6.05 16.75
CA LEU A 59 -0.10 6.06 15.81
C LEU A 59 -0.06 7.37 15.01
N SER A 60 -1.19 7.82 14.48
CA SER A 60 -1.32 9.09 13.74
C SER A 60 -0.91 10.28 14.62
N ALA A 61 -1.34 10.34 15.89
CA ALA A 61 -0.94 11.36 16.83
C ALA A 61 0.59 11.39 17.05
N CYS A 62 1.21 10.22 17.26
CA CYS A 62 2.66 10.12 17.40
C CYS A 62 3.41 10.64 16.16
N VAL A 63 2.89 10.35 14.95
CA VAL A 63 3.47 10.82 13.69
C VAL A 63 3.28 12.33 13.50
N LYS A 64 2.06 12.85 13.75
CA LYS A 64 1.75 14.29 13.63
C LYS A 64 2.54 15.15 14.61
N LEU A 65 2.83 14.61 15.80
CA LEU A 65 3.65 15.27 16.84
C LEU A 65 5.15 15.03 16.67
N ASP A 66 5.58 14.37 15.59
CA ASP A 66 6.97 14.04 15.28
C ASP A 66 7.74 13.32 16.41
N LEU A 67 7.03 12.53 17.21
CA LEU A 67 7.58 11.88 18.41
C LEU A 67 8.70 10.88 18.08
N PHE A 68 8.57 10.14 16.97
CA PHE A 68 9.57 9.12 16.63
C PHE A 68 10.91 9.75 16.26
N ARG A 69 10.92 10.80 15.43
CA ARG A 69 12.14 11.52 15.08
C ARG A 69 12.72 12.23 16.30
N LYS A 70 11.87 12.79 17.16
CA LYS A 70 12.35 13.43 18.38
C LYS A 70 13.01 12.44 19.33
N LEU A 71 12.39 11.28 19.56
CA LEU A 71 12.90 10.22 20.44
C LEU A 71 14.11 9.47 19.85
N SER A 72 14.36 9.55 18.55
CA SER A 72 15.58 8.99 17.94
C SER A 72 16.85 9.75 18.37
N GLN A 73 16.71 10.99 18.80
CA GLN A 73 17.80 11.82 19.31
C GLN A 73 18.20 11.47 20.76
N GLY A 74 17.40 10.64 21.44
CA GLY A 74 17.63 10.17 22.81
C GLY A 74 16.36 10.14 23.66
N PRO A 75 16.41 9.42 24.80
CA PRO A 75 15.26 9.34 25.70
C PRO A 75 14.95 10.69 26.36
N MET A 76 13.66 11.01 26.49
CA MET A 76 13.14 12.26 27.04
C MET A 76 12.22 12.02 28.22
N THR A 77 12.15 13.00 29.15
CA THR A 77 11.20 12.99 30.26
C THR A 77 9.80 13.43 29.79
N LEU A 78 8.76 13.16 30.61
CA LEU A 78 7.38 13.59 30.35
C LEU A 78 7.33 15.12 30.10
N ALA A 79 7.97 15.93 30.94
CA ALA A 79 7.96 17.39 30.81
C ALA A 79 8.60 17.87 29.50
N GLN A 80 9.70 17.24 29.07
CA GLN A 80 10.35 17.56 27.79
C GLN A 80 9.46 17.21 26.59
N LEU A 81 8.76 16.08 26.64
CA LEU A 81 7.82 15.66 25.60
C LEU A 81 6.57 16.54 25.57
N ALA A 82 6.04 16.93 26.74
CA ALA A 82 4.91 17.85 26.84
C ALA A 82 5.23 19.21 26.20
N LEU A 83 6.42 19.74 26.46
CA LEU A 83 6.90 20.97 25.84
C LEU A 83 7.05 20.81 24.32
N HIS A 84 7.65 19.71 23.85
CA HIS A 84 7.81 19.43 22.43
C HIS A 84 6.45 19.34 21.72
N CYS A 85 5.49 18.64 22.30
CA CYS A 85 4.16 18.45 21.74
C CYS A 85 3.22 19.66 21.93
N GLN A 86 3.64 20.67 22.69
CA GLN A 86 2.80 21.82 23.10
C GLN A 86 1.49 21.36 23.78
N MET A 87 1.59 20.36 24.65
CA MET A 87 0.49 19.75 25.37
C MET A 87 0.70 19.83 26.89
N SER A 88 -0.37 19.64 27.65
CA SER A 88 -0.25 19.47 29.10
C SER A 88 0.46 18.15 29.45
N ASN A 89 1.07 18.08 30.64
CA ASN A 89 1.65 16.83 31.14
C ASN A 89 0.62 15.69 31.19
N GLU A 90 -0.62 15.98 31.59
CA GLU A 90 -1.68 14.98 31.64
C GLU A 90 -2.03 14.42 30.26
N ALA A 91 -2.20 15.29 29.26
CA ALA A 91 -2.49 14.86 27.89
C ALA A 91 -1.32 14.06 27.28
N THR A 92 -0.08 14.50 27.55
CA THR A 92 1.12 13.82 27.10
C THR A 92 1.28 12.45 27.76
N ASP A 93 1.07 12.36 29.09
CA ASP A 93 1.12 11.10 29.82
C ASP A 93 0.09 10.08 29.26
N ARG A 94 -1.14 10.53 28.98
CA ARG A 94 -2.17 9.70 28.35
C ARG A 94 -1.74 9.18 26.98
N LEU A 95 -1.15 10.03 26.13
CA LEU A 95 -0.64 9.61 24.84
C LEU A 95 0.53 8.62 24.98
N LEU A 96 1.45 8.88 25.90
CA LEU A 96 2.60 8.00 26.15
C LEU A 96 2.14 6.64 26.67
N ALA A 97 1.20 6.58 27.62
CA ALA A 97 0.63 5.33 28.12
C ALA A 97 0.01 4.50 26.99
N ALA A 98 -0.78 5.14 26.11
CA ALA A 98 -1.33 4.49 24.93
C ALA A 98 -0.24 4.01 23.96
N ALA A 99 0.73 4.84 23.62
CA ALA A 99 1.82 4.51 22.71
C ALA A 99 2.73 3.38 23.25
N ILE A 100 2.93 3.33 24.59
CA ILE A 100 3.67 2.24 25.25
C ILE A 100 2.87 0.93 25.15
N SER A 101 1.57 0.94 25.41
CA SER A 101 0.74 -0.25 25.27
C SER A 101 0.74 -0.83 23.85
N LEU A 102 0.92 0.03 22.84
CA LEU A 102 1.07 -0.32 21.42
C LEU A 102 2.53 -0.58 21.00
N ARG A 103 3.50 -0.57 21.93
CA ARG A 103 4.91 -0.80 21.66
C ARG A 103 5.55 0.20 20.68
N LEU A 104 4.93 1.36 20.50
CA LEU A 104 5.45 2.46 19.68
C LEU A 104 6.54 3.23 20.44
N ILE A 105 6.36 3.37 21.75
CA ILE A 105 7.27 4.02 22.70
C ILE A 105 7.52 3.02 23.86
N GLU A 106 8.62 3.18 24.57
CA GLU A 106 8.90 2.38 25.76
C GLU A 106 9.58 3.21 26.85
N ALA A 107 9.45 2.78 28.11
CA ALA A 107 10.16 3.38 29.24
C ALA A 107 11.67 3.05 29.17
N ARG A 108 12.53 4.02 29.43
CA ARG A 108 13.99 3.95 29.31
C ARG A 108 14.73 4.33 30.60
N GLY A 109 14.23 3.85 31.73
CA GLY A 109 14.80 4.17 33.05
C GLY A 109 14.46 5.58 33.49
N THR A 110 15.31 6.19 34.32
CA THR A 110 15.13 7.53 34.91
C THR A 110 16.30 8.44 34.54
N ASP A 111 16.07 9.74 34.64
CA ASP A 111 17.13 10.76 34.59
C ASP A 111 17.87 10.88 35.96
N GLU A 112 18.83 11.78 36.04
CA GLU A 112 19.61 12.06 37.27
C GLU A 112 18.74 12.57 38.45
N ARG A 113 17.54 13.06 38.15
CA ARG A 113 16.55 13.54 39.15
C ARG A 113 15.51 12.48 39.48
N GLY A 114 15.69 11.23 39.00
CA GLY A 114 14.74 10.14 39.20
C GLY A 114 13.45 10.25 38.36
N GLN A 115 13.38 11.15 37.35
CA GLN A 115 12.23 11.30 36.49
C GLN A 115 12.21 10.20 35.41
N PRO A 116 11.07 9.51 35.17
CA PRO A 116 10.96 8.54 34.10
C PRO A 116 11.31 9.15 32.73
N ARG A 117 12.05 8.39 31.91
CA ARG A 117 12.37 8.73 30.52
C ARG A 117 11.71 7.74 29.59
N TYR A 118 11.40 8.22 28.40
CA TYR A 118 10.73 7.48 27.33
C TYR A 118 11.60 7.50 26.07
N GLY A 119 11.61 6.39 25.34
CA GLY A 119 12.36 6.24 24.10
C GLY A 119 11.55 5.45 23.06
N LEU A 120 12.15 5.21 21.90
CA LEU A 120 11.53 4.46 20.83
C LEU A 120 11.21 3.03 21.26
N GLY A 121 9.98 2.58 21.05
CA GLY A 121 9.58 1.20 21.17
C GLY A 121 9.93 0.39 19.91
N VAL A 122 9.79 -0.93 20.00
CA VAL A 122 10.15 -1.87 18.91
C VAL A 122 9.36 -1.64 17.62
N LEU A 123 8.14 -1.11 17.68
CA LEU A 123 7.32 -0.76 16.52
C LEU A 123 7.47 0.71 16.09
N GLY A 124 7.95 1.59 16.97
CA GLY A 124 8.21 3.00 16.64
C GLY A 124 9.57 3.23 15.97
N ALA A 125 10.59 2.47 16.38
CA ALA A 125 11.94 2.64 15.85
C ALA A 125 12.03 2.49 14.31
N PRO A 126 11.38 1.50 13.66
CA PRO A 126 11.40 1.36 12.20
C PRO A 126 10.74 2.50 11.44
N LEU A 127 9.97 3.38 12.12
CA LEU A 127 9.26 4.49 11.48
C LEU A 127 10.13 5.75 11.34
N VAL A 128 11.24 5.87 12.07
CA VAL A 128 12.08 7.09 12.14
C VAL A 128 12.52 7.57 10.76
N GLU A 129 12.99 6.66 9.92
CA GLU A 129 13.50 6.96 8.56
C GLU A 129 12.57 6.46 7.45
N ASN A 130 11.38 5.99 7.81
CA ASN A 130 10.44 5.42 6.86
C ASN A 130 9.42 6.46 6.38
N GLU A 131 9.91 7.44 5.60
CA GLU A 131 9.07 8.53 5.08
C GLU A 131 7.86 8.00 4.28
N GLY A 132 7.97 6.86 3.61
CA GLY A 132 6.85 6.24 2.89
C GLY A 132 5.69 5.86 3.80
N VAL A 133 5.97 5.20 4.91
CA VAL A 133 4.95 4.83 5.90
C VAL A 133 4.44 6.06 6.64
N LEU A 134 5.32 7.01 7.00
CA LEU A 134 4.90 8.24 7.66
C LEU A 134 3.96 9.07 6.77
N ALA A 135 4.25 9.18 5.47
CA ALA A 135 3.39 9.87 4.51
C ALA A 135 2.03 9.17 4.37
N MET A 136 2.01 7.83 4.33
CA MET A 136 0.78 7.04 4.29
C MET A 136 -0.08 7.27 5.54
N ILE A 137 0.51 7.27 6.74
CA ILE A 137 -0.21 7.53 7.99
C ILE A 137 -0.84 8.93 7.99
N ARG A 138 -0.11 9.96 7.51
CA ARG A 138 -0.66 11.33 7.39
C ARG A 138 -1.80 11.42 6.37
N HIS A 139 -1.72 10.65 5.29
CA HIS A 139 -2.74 10.60 4.24
C HIS A 139 -4.03 9.91 4.70
N HIS A 140 -3.97 9.06 5.72
CA HIS A 140 -5.14 8.34 6.23
C HIS A 140 -6.26 9.24 6.77
N ASP A 141 -6.02 10.51 7.05
CA ASP A 141 -7.09 11.42 7.46
C ASP A 141 -8.21 11.47 6.43
N THR A 142 -7.88 11.48 5.13
CA THR A 142 -8.84 11.42 4.03
C THR A 142 -9.60 10.09 4.02
N LEU A 143 -8.88 8.98 4.15
CA LEU A 143 -9.49 7.64 4.19
C LEU A 143 -10.41 7.46 5.40
N TYR A 144 -10.05 7.97 6.57
CA TYR A 144 -10.92 7.93 7.76
C TYR A 144 -12.24 8.65 7.51
N SER A 145 -12.21 9.81 6.84
CA SER A 145 -13.42 10.54 6.46
C SER A 145 -14.32 9.70 5.55
N ASP A 146 -13.74 9.07 4.54
CA ASP A 146 -14.48 8.27 3.55
C ASP A 146 -15.04 6.98 4.15
N LEU A 147 -14.38 6.42 5.16
CA LEU A 147 -14.80 5.21 5.87
C LEU A 147 -15.70 5.47 7.09
N ALA A 148 -16.15 6.72 7.31
CA ALA A 148 -17.06 7.04 8.41
C ALA A 148 -18.39 6.27 8.30
N ASP A 149 -18.88 6.05 7.08
CA ASP A 149 -20.00 5.13 6.78
C ASP A 149 -19.60 4.11 5.69
N PRO A 150 -18.96 3.01 6.08
CA PRO A 150 -18.49 2.01 5.14
C PRO A 150 -19.62 1.27 4.41
N VAL A 151 -20.83 1.26 4.98
CA VAL A 151 -21.99 0.62 4.35
C VAL A 151 -22.52 1.49 3.20
N ALA A 152 -22.61 2.80 3.40
CA ALA A 152 -22.98 3.73 2.34
C ALA A 152 -21.95 3.68 1.19
N LEU A 153 -20.67 3.65 1.52
CA LEU A 153 -19.58 3.51 0.54
C LEU A 153 -19.71 2.21 -0.29
N LEU A 154 -19.93 1.07 0.35
CA LEU A 154 -20.13 -0.23 -0.32
C LEU A 154 -21.37 -0.26 -1.23
N ARG A 155 -22.41 0.52 -0.90
CA ARG A 155 -23.63 0.63 -1.69
C ARG A 155 -23.54 1.67 -2.81
N GLY A 156 -22.44 2.39 -2.92
CA GLY A 156 -22.31 3.54 -3.83
C GLY A 156 -23.28 4.67 -3.49
N GLN A 157 -23.59 4.86 -2.21
CA GLN A 157 -24.50 5.85 -1.67
C GLN A 157 -23.73 6.92 -0.89
N GLY A 158 -24.29 8.13 -0.83
CA GLY A 158 -23.65 9.25 -0.12
C GLY A 158 -22.83 10.16 -1.02
N PRO A 159 -22.04 11.10 -0.45
CA PRO A 159 -21.18 11.99 -1.19
C PRO A 159 -20.04 11.23 -1.88
N ALA A 160 -19.49 11.77 -2.95
CA ALA A 160 -18.28 11.22 -3.56
C ALA A 160 -17.15 11.16 -2.52
N PRO A 161 -16.43 10.03 -2.42
CA PRO A 161 -15.30 9.92 -1.50
C PRO A 161 -14.24 11.00 -1.78
N ALA A 162 -13.70 11.60 -0.74
CA ALA A 162 -12.63 12.60 -0.88
C ALA A 162 -11.37 12.01 -1.51
N LEU A 163 -11.12 10.71 -1.27
CA LEU A 163 -10.02 9.98 -1.86
C LEU A 163 -10.14 9.86 -3.39
N SER A 164 -11.36 9.77 -3.95
CA SER A 164 -11.56 9.72 -5.40
C SER A 164 -11.11 11.00 -6.10
N GLY A 165 -11.26 12.16 -5.45
CA GLY A 165 -10.75 13.44 -5.94
C GLY A 165 -9.22 13.59 -5.82
N PHE A 166 -8.59 12.79 -4.97
CA PHE A 166 -7.14 12.79 -4.82
C PHE A 166 -6.42 12.05 -5.97
N TYR A 167 -7.14 11.16 -6.68
CA TYR A 167 -6.63 10.35 -7.80
C TYR A 167 -7.34 10.75 -9.11
N PRO A 168 -6.94 11.85 -9.75
CA PRO A 168 -7.67 12.44 -10.87
C PRO A 168 -7.81 11.55 -12.11
N TYR A 169 -6.90 10.58 -12.30
CA TYR A 169 -6.93 9.63 -13.41
C TYR A 169 -7.95 8.49 -13.21
N THR A 170 -8.60 8.41 -12.05
CA THR A 170 -9.66 7.42 -11.80
C THR A 170 -11.05 7.92 -12.26
N ALA A 171 -11.22 9.20 -12.57
CA ALA A 171 -12.49 9.78 -13.01
C ALA A 171 -12.89 9.31 -14.42
N ASP A 172 -14.21 9.25 -14.69
CA ASP A 172 -14.76 8.80 -15.98
C ASP A 172 -14.39 9.70 -17.17
N ASP A 173 -14.25 11.00 -16.92
CA ASP A 173 -14.01 12.04 -17.93
C ASP A 173 -12.55 12.50 -17.98
N ALA A 174 -11.63 11.70 -17.48
CA ALA A 174 -10.21 12.05 -17.32
C ALA A 174 -9.42 12.45 -18.60
N PRO A 175 -9.84 12.17 -19.86
CA PRO A 175 -9.03 12.54 -21.02
C PRO A 175 -8.85 14.03 -21.24
N ALA A 176 -9.83 14.87 -20.83
CA ALA A 176 -9.80 16.30 -21.14
C ALA A 176 -9.18 17.18 -20.03
N HIS A 177 -9.12 16.70 -18.79
CA HIS A 177 -8.88 17.55 -17.61
C HIS A 177 -7.59 17.24 -16.84
N ALA A 178 -6.83 16.23 -17.26
CA ALA A 178 -5.55 15.87 -16.59
C ALA A 178 -4.49 16.99 -16.67
N GLY A 179 -4.67 17.97 -17.53
CA GLY A 179 -3.83 19.18 -17.62
C GLY A 179 -4.31 20.35 -16.76
N GLU A 180 -5.54 20.31 -16.25
CA GLU A 180 -6.17 21.40 -15.48
C GLU A 180 -6.20 21.15 -13.96
N LEU A 181 -5.61 20.05 -13.49
CA LEU A 181 -5.55 19.74 -12.07
C LEU A 181 -4.76 20.83 -11.34
N ALA A 182 -5.36 21.35 -10.28
CA ALA A 182 -4.71 22.34 -9.43
C ALA A 182 -3.34 21.79 -8.97
N PRO A 183 -2.25 22.56 -9.11
CA PRO A 183 -0.88 22.10 -8.80
C PRO A 183 -0.72 21.46 -7.42
N ASP A 184 -1.50 21.91 -6.44
CA ASP A 184 -1.44 21.45 -5.06
C ASP A 184 -1.99 20.03 -4.86
N HIS A 185 -3.06 19.63 -5.58
CA HIS A 185 -3.60 18.26 -5.48
C HIS A 185 -2.68 17.23 -6.12
N VAL A 186 -2.10 17.58 -7.27
CA VAL A 186 -1.10 16.73 -7.93
C VAL A 186 0.18 16.63 -7.10
N GLY A 187 0.53 17.70 -6.39
CA GLY A 187 1.70 17.74 -5.51
C GLY A 187 1.60 16.76 -4.35
N ASN A 188 0.48 16.73 -3.64
CA ASN A 188 0.27 15.86 -2.47
C ASN A 188 0.24 14.38 -2.85
N TYR A 189 -0.44 14.03 -3.96
CA TYR A 189 -0.43 12.67 -4.51
C TYR A 189 0.97 12.22 -4.91
N SER A 190 1.65 13.02 -5.71
CA SER A 190 3.01 12.73 -6.16
C SER A 190 3.98 12.56 -4.99
N GLN A 191 3.81 13.34 -3.91
CA GLN A 191 4.65 13.23 -2.72
C GLN A 191 4.42 11.91 -1.97
N LEU A 192 3.15 11.47 -1.81
CA LEU A 192 2.80 10.21 -1.18
C LEU A 192 3.38 9.02 -1.96
N MET A 193 3.14 8.99 -3.29
CA MET A 193 3.65 7.92 -4.16
C MET A 193 5.18 7.92 -4.18
N ALA A 194 5.77 9.10 -4.28
CA ALA A 194 7.20 9.28 -4.26
C ALA A 194 7.88 8.80 -2.96
N ALA A 195 7.23 8.97 -1.82
CA ALA A 195 7.78 8.54 -0.53
C ALA A 195 7.78 7.02 -0.36
N SER A 196 6.77 6.31 -0.87
CA SER A 196 6.65 4.85 -0.75
C SER A 196 7.39 4.07 -1.85
N GLN A 197 7.67 4.70 -2.99
CA GLN A 197 8.26 4.03 -4.17
C GLN A 197 9.66 3.43 -3.94
N PRO A 198 10.58 4.02 -3.14
CA PRO A 198 11.89 3.43 -2.91
C PRO A 198 11.83 2.04 -2.26
N LEU A 199 10.89 1.80 -1.36
CA LEU A 199 10.71 0.50 -0.70
C LEU A 199 10.24 -0.56 -1.69
N VAL A 200 9.29 -0.20 -2.56
CA VAL A 200 8.79 -1.09 -3.62
C VAL A 200 9.88 -1.36 -4.65
N ALA A 201 10.63 -0.34 -5.05
CA ALA A 201 11.73 -0.47 -6.01
C ALA A 201 12.83 -1.39 -5.48
N ALA A 202 13.20 -1.28 -4.20
CA ALA A 202 14.19 -2.14 -3.56
C ALA A 202 13.76 -3.63 -3.61
N GLU A 203 12.50 -3.94 -3.27
CA GLU A 203 11.97 -5.30 -3.33
C GLU A 203 12.01 -5.88 -4.75
N ILE A 204 11.65 -5.08 -5.77
CA ILE A 204 11.69 -5.49 -7.17
C ILE A 204 13.13 -5.74 -7.63
N LEU A 205 14.03 -4.81 -7.34
CA LEU A 205 15.44 -4.87 -7.77
C LEU A 205 16.24 -5.99 -7.09
N ASP A 206 15.85 -6.37 -5.88
CA ASP A 206 16.45 -7.49 -5.17
C ASP A 206 15.91 -8.86 -5.64
N ALA A 207 14.69 -8.87 -6.20
CA ALA A 207 14.04 -10.09 -6.66
C ALA A 207 14.22 -10.37 -8.16
N TYR A 208 14.48 -9.34 -8.98
CA TYR A 208 14.56 -9.46 -10.43
C TYR A 208 15.81 -8.77 -10.99
N SER A 209 16.63 -9.53 -11.77
CA SER A 209 17.77 -8.96 -12.49
C SER A 209 17.35 -8.39 -13.84
N PHE A 210 17.81 -7.17 -14.12
CA PHE A 210 17.65 -6.50 -15.40
C PHE A 210 18.82 -6.72 -16.38
N ASP A 211 19.81 -7.56 -16.04
CA ASP A 211 21.07 -7.71 -16.78
C ASP A 211 20.90 -8.15 -18.24
N ARG A 212 19.81 -8.86 -18.54
CA ARG A 212 19.51 -9.38 -19.88
C ARG A 212 18.71 -8.41 -20.75
N HIS A 213 18.29 -7.29 -20.18
CA HIS A 213 17.46 -6.31 -20.85
C HIS A 213 18.29 -5.11 -21.30
N HIS A 214 17.82 -4.42 -22.34
CA HIS A 214 18.51 -3.26 -22.92
C HIS A 214 17.65 -2.01 -22.91
N ARG A 215 16.34 -2.15 -23.11
CA ARG A 215 15.41 -1.02 -23.22
C ARG A 215 14.14 -1.28 -22.40
N LEU A 216 14.01 -0.56 -21.31
CA LEU A 216 12.87 -0.65 -20.40
C LEU A 216 11.87 0.47 -20.68
N LEU A 217 10.58 0.11 -20.83
CA LEU A 217 9.45 1.03 -20.77
C LEU A 217 8.71 0.84 -19.44
N ASP A 218 8.56 1.91 -18.67
CA ASP A 218 7.76 1.93 -17.44
C ASP A 218 6.43 2.63 -17.72
N VAL A 219 5.34 1.88 -17.74
CA VAL A 219 3.99 2.39 -18.04
C VAL A 219 3.29 2.80 -16.76
N GLY A 220 2.84 4.06 -16.68
CA GLY A 220 2.30 4.64 -15.47
C GLY A 220 3.37 4.88 -14.40
N GLY A 221 4.59 5.22 -14.82
CA GLY A 221 5.77 5.31 -13.94
C GLY A 221 5.81 6.54 -13.04
N GLY A 222 4.77 7.39 -13.03
CA GLY A 222 4.69 8.58 -12.21
C GLY A 222 5.83 9.55 -12.50
N GLU A 223 6.43 10.08 -11.44
CA GLU A 223 7.58 11.00 -11.57
C GLU A 223 8.93 10.28 -11.83
N GLY A 224 8.94 9.00 -12.22
CA GLY A 224 10.14 8.28 -12.62
C GLY A 224 11.05 7.81 -11.48
N ARG A 225 10.59 7.76 -10.24
CA ARG A 225 11.41 7.29 -9.10
C ARG A 225 11.83 5.84 -9.23
N PHE A 226 10.92 4.98 -9.72
CA PHE A 226 11.26 3.58 -9.98
C PHE A 226 12.39 3.48 -11.02
N LEU A 227 12.25 4.18 -12.16
CA LEU A 227 13.29 4.18 -13.19
C LEU A 227 14.62 4.76 -12.70
N CYS A 228 14.63 5.77 -11.83
CA CYS A 228 15.87 6.24 -11.22
C CYS A 228 16.55 5.13 -10.38
N SER A 229 15.76 4.35 -9.61
CA SER A 229 16.28 3.23 -8.84
C SER A 229 16.81 2.10 -9.75
N VAL A 230 16.09 1.75 -10.82
CA VAL A 230 16.54 0.80 -11.85
C VAL A 230 17.82 1.32 -12.51
N GLY A 231 17.83 2.58 -12.90
CA GLY A 231 18.96 3.21 -13.57
C GLY A 231 20.24 3.24 -12.73
N ALA A 232 20.13 3.39 -11.42
CA ALA A 232 21.27 3.30 -10.51
C ALA A 232 21.81 1.87 -10.42
N ARG A 233 20.93 0.84 -10.47
CA ARG A 233 21.30 -0.57 -10.34
C ARG A 233 21.74 -1.22 -11.66
N ALA A 234 21.18 -0.77 -12.80
CA ALA A 234 21.43 -1.31 -14.14
C ALA A 234 21.88 -0.18 -15.10
N PRO A 235 23.16 0.23 -15.08
CA PRO A 235 23.66 1.38 -15.81
C PRO A 235 23.65 1.21 -17.33
N HIS A 236 23.54 -0.01 -17.84
CA HIS A 236 23.47 -0.33 -19.27
C HIS A 236 22.09 -0.10 -19.89
N LEU A 237 21.03 0.01 -19.08
CA LEU A 237 19.66 0.15 -19.58
C LEU A 237 19.39 1.54 -20.15
N GLN A 238 18.70 1.57 -21.29
CA GLN A 238 17.95 2.73 -21.77
C GLN A 238 16.56 2.72 -21.14
N LEU A 239 16.18 3.82 -20.54
CA LEU A 239 14.97 3.93 -19.72
C LEU A 239 13.98 4.86 -20.39
N THR A 240 12.74 4.44 -20.51
CA THR A 240 11.64 5.29 -20.98
C THR A 240 10.45 5.15 -20.04
N LEU A 241 9.86 6.28 -19.67
CA LEU A 241 8.63 6.36 -18.89
C LEU A 241 7.50 6.82 -19.81
N LEU A 242 6.32 6.25 -19.63
CA LEU A 242 5.07 6.74 -20.20
C LEU A 242 4.10 7.08 -19.06
N ASP A 243 3.63 8.32 -19.03
CA ASP A 243 2.61 8.77 -18.11
C ASP A 243 1.86 9.98 -18.69
N LEU A 244 0.85 10.47 -18.02
CA LEU A 244 0.13 11.69 -18.44
C LEU A 244 1.10 12.85 -18.70
N PRO A 245 0.83 13.74 -19.67
CA PRO A 245 1.80 14.76 -20.12
C PRO A 245 2.41 15.59 -18.99
N ALA A 246 1.57 16.09 -18.05
CA ALA A 246 2.04 16.87 -16.90
C ALA A 246 2.92 16.07 -15.93
N VAL A 247 2.69 14.76 -15.79
CA VAL A 247 3.48 13.86 -14.97
C VAL A 247 4.81 13.53 -15.65
N ALA A 248 4.79 13.28 -16.97
CA ALA A 248 5.97 13.02 -17.77
C ALA A 248 6.97 14.21 -17.74
N GLU A 249 6.49 15.44 -17.76
CA GLU A 249 7.38 16.62 -17.62
C GLU A 249 8.09 16.68 -16.28
N ARG A 250 7.41 16.31 -15.18
CA ARG A 250 8.05 16.19 -13.86
C ARG A 250 9.09 15.06 -13.83
N ALA A 251 8.78 13.93 -14.51
CA ALA A 251 9.74 12.84 -14.64
C ALA A 251 11.00 13.25 -15.41
N LYS A 252 10.88 14.01 -16.50
CA LYS A 252 12.05 14.57 -17.23
C LYS A 252 12.92 15.42 -16.33
N SER A 253 12.31 16.33 -15.56
CA SER A 253 13.03 17.18 -14.61
C SER A 253 13.76 16.36 -13.55
N ARG A 254 13.12 15.30 -13.05
CA ARG A 254 13.74 14.36 -12.10
C ARG A 254 14.90 13.60 -12.72
N PHE A 255 14.76 13.09 -13.93
CA PHE A 255 15.86 12.39 -14.64
C PHE A 255 17.06 13.29 -14.81
N ALA A 256 16.85 14.57 -15.16
CA ALA A 256 17.94 15.55 -15.28
C ALA A 256 18.64 15.78 -13.94
N THR A 257 17.86 16.01 -12.87
CA THR A 257 18.41 16.24 -11.52
C THR A 257 19.15 15.01 -10.96
N ALA A 258 18.67 13.82 -11.29
CA ALA A 258 19.27 12.55 -10.84
C ALA A 258 20.45 12.07 -11.73
N GLY A 259 20.82 12.83 -12.76
CA GLY A 259 21.95 12.48 -13.65
C GLY A 259 21.64 11.43 -14.70
N PHE A 260 20.36 11.20 -15.01
CA PHE A 260 19.92 10.19 -15.99
C PHE A 260 19.50 10.77 -17.35
N ALA A 261 19.64 12.08 -17.59
CA ALA A 261 19.17 12.75 -18.82
C ALA A 261 19.66 12.15 -20.13
N GLN A 262 20.84 11.51 -20.13
CA GLN A 262 21.42 10.92 -21.34
C GLN A 262 20.84 9.54 -21.71
N ARG A 263 20.16 8.85 -20.78
CA ARG A 263 19.67 7.49 -20.97
C ARG A 263 18.27 7.23 -20.41
N ALA A 264 17.63 8.26 -19.87
CA ALA A 264 16.25 8.20 -19.42
C ALA A 264 15.42 9.28 -20.12
N ASN A 265 14.25 8.90 -20.64
CA ASN A 265 13.31 9.79 -21.29
C ASN A 265 11.91 9.58 -20.69
N ALA A 266 11.03 10.59 -20.83
CA ALA A 266 9.63 10.47 -20.47
C ALA A 266 8.75 10.94 -21.63
N ILE A 267 7.70 10.16 -21.91
CA ILE A 267 6.72 10.39 -22.98
C ILE A 267 5.39 10.71 -22.33
N GLY A 268 4.80 11.83 -22.69
CA GLY A 268 3.44 12.19 -22.28
C GLY A 268 2.42 11.46 -23.18
N GLY A 269 1.47 10.76 -22.56
CA GLY A 269 0.41 10.03 -23.27
C GLY A 269 -0.56 9.34 -22.30
N ASN A 270 -1.65 8.85 -22.83
CA ASN A 270 -2.65 8.11 -22.07
C ASN A 270 -2.62 6.62 -22.50
N PHE A 271 -2.06 5.75 -21.68
CA PHE A 271 -1.92 4.32 -21.96
C PHE A 271 -3.25 3.57 -22.12
N LEU A 272 -4.39 4.20 -21.83
CA LEU A 272 -5.73 3.64 -22.07
C LEU A 272 -6.25 3.92 -23.50
N SER A 273 -5.81 5.00 -24.14
CA SER A 273 -6.30 5.45 -25.45
C SER A 273 -5.22 5.51 -26.51
N ASP A 274 -3.99 5.81 -26.13
CA ASP A 274 -2.90 6.04 -27.07
C ASP A 274 -2.13 4.76 -27.37
N PRO A 275 -1.60 4.59 -28.59
CA PRO A 275 -0.71 3.46 -28.88
C PRO A 275 0.55 3.56 -28.04
N LEU A 276 0.96 2.44 -27.43
CA LEU A 276 2.19 2.40 -26.65
C LEU A 276 3.43 2.44 -27.57
N PRO A 277 4.50 3.10 -27.14
CA PRO A 277 5.75 3.12 -27.89
C PRO A 277 6.35 1.70 -27.96
N THR A 278 6.96 1.36 -29.09
CA THR A 278 7.54 0.04 -29.38
C THR A 278 9.07 0.05 -29.31
N GLY A 279 9.68 -1.13 -29.40
CA GLY A 279 11.13 -1.28 -29.43
C GLY A 279 11.76 -1.45 -28.05
N PHE A 280 10.99 -1.88 -27.06
CA PHE A 280 11.43 -2.22 -25.71
C PHE A 280 11.42 -3.74 -25.54
N ASP A 281 12.43 -4.29 -24.90
CA ASP A 281 12.52 -5.72 -24.61
C ASP A 281 11.92 -6.09 -23.24
N ILE A 282 11.68 -5.09 -22.40
CA ILE A 282 10.94 -5.23 -21.15
C ILE A 282 10.01 -4.04 -20.92
N VAL A 283 8.82 -4.32 -20.41
CA VAL A 283 7.86 -3.33 -19.90
C VAL A 283 7.63 -3.58 -18.41
N SER A 284 7.63 -2.53 -17.61
CA SER A 284 7.21 -2.58 -16.21
C SER A 284 5.84 -1.93 -16.00
N LEU A 285 5.04 -2.57 -15.13
CA LEU A 285 3.81 -2.03 -14.54
C LEU A 285 3.96 -2.14 -13.02
N VAL A 286 4.24 -1.02 -12.36
CA VAL A 286 4.49 -0.99 -10.92
C VAL A 286 3.41 -0.17 -10.22
N ARG A 287 2.49 -0.85 -9.53
CA ARG A 287 1.37 -0.23 -8.82
C ARG A 287 0.45 0.57 -9.76
N VAL A 288 0.04 -0.06 -10.85
CA VAL A 288 -0.83 0.55 -11.87
C VAL A 288 -2.12 -0.23 -12.03
N ILE A 289 -2.05 -1.55 -12.19
CA ILE A 289 -3.23 -2.38 -12.54
C ILE A 289 -4.27 -2.40 -11.43
N HIS A 290 -3.87 -2.29 -10.17
CA HIS A 290 -4.81 -2.28 -9.05
C HIS A 290 -5.73 -1.04 -9.02
N ASP A 291 -5.34 0.05 -9.68
CA ASP A 291 -6.14 1.29 -9.75
C ASP A 291 -7.28 1.20 -10.77
N HIS A 292 -7.30 0.15 -11.59
CA HIS A 292 -8.22 0.01 -12.70
C HIS A 292 -9.20 -1.16 -12.51
N ASP A 293 -10.43 -0.99 -13.03
CA ASP A 293 -11.39 -2.08 -13.18
C ASP A 293 -10.85 -3.18 -14.12
N GLU A 294 -11.61 -4.28 -14.26
CA GLU A 294 -11.15 -5.44 -15.02
C GLU A 294 -11.01 -5.16 -16.52
N GLN A 295 -11.93 -4.36 -17.08
CA GLN A 295 -11.92 -4.04 -18.51
C GLN A 295 -10.74 -3.13 -18.87
N ARG A 296 -10.50 -2.08 -18.08
CA ARG A 296 -9.36 -1.19 -18.26
C ARG A 296 -8.03 -1.93 -18.03
N ALA A 297 -7.95 -2.75 -16.99
CA ALA A 297 -6.77 -3.58 -16.74
C ALA A 297 -6.44 -4.48 -17.94
N LEU A 298 -7.44 -5.13 -18.52
CA LEU A 298 -7.26 -5.96 -19.71
C LEU A 298 -6.86 -5.14 -20.94
N THR A 299 -7.42 -3.94 -21.10
CA THR A 299 -7.03 -3.01 -22.19
C THR A 299 -5.55 -2.64 -22.09
N ILE A 300 -5.08 -2.26 -20.90
CA ILE A 300 -3.67 -1.94 -20.64
C ILE A 300 -2.76 -3.14 -20.97
N LEU A 301 -3.11 -4.32 -20.45
CA LEU A 301 -2.31 -5.52 -20.67
C LEU A 301 -2.23 -5.92 -22.16
N ARG A 302 -3.33 -5.78 -22.91
CA ARG A 302 -3.35 -6.03 -24.36
C ARG A 302 -2.51 -5.00 -25.13
N ALA A 303 -2.57 -3.75 -24.77
CA ALA A 303 -1.74 -2.69 -25.37
C ALA A 303 -0.25 -2.98 -25.14
N ILE A 304 0.14 -3.39 -23.93
CA ILE A 304 1.53 -3.77 -23.62
C ILE A 304 1.94 -5.03 -24.39
N HIS A 305 1.08 -6.03 -24.45
CA HIS A 305 1.35 -7.24 -25.26
C HIS A 305 1.58 -6.88 -26.71
N ALA A 306 0.79 -6.00 -27.31
CA ALA A 306 0.97 -5.57 -28.70
C ALA A 306 2.29 -4.80 -28.92
N ALA A 307 2.71 -3.97 -27.94
CA ALA A 307 3.91 -3.14 -28.03
C ALA A 307 5.23 -3.91 -27.83
N LEU A 308 5.21 -4.98 -27.05
CA LEU A 308 6.39 -5.81 -26.81
C LEU A 308 6.75 -6.63 -28.08
N PRO A 309 8.03 -6.91 -28.37
CA PRO A 309 8.42 -7.87 -29.41
C PRO A 309 8.14 -9.31 -28.95
N PRO A 310 8.08 -10.30 -29.88
CA PRO A 310 8.07 -11.71 -29.51
C PRO A 310 9.21 -12.06 -28.55
N GLY A 311 8.89 -12.74 -27.44
CA GLY A 311 9.84 -13.01 -26.36
C GLY A 311 10.11 -11.85 -25.41
N GLY A 312 9.49 -10.69 -25.62
CA GLY A 312 9.56 -9.54 -24.73
C GLY A 312 8.93 -9.81 -23.37
N THR A 313 9.41 -9.14 -22.36
CA THR A 313 9.05 -9.40 -20.94
C THR A 313 8.12 -8.33 -20.41
N LEU A 314 7.05 -8.72 -19.72
CA LEU A 314 6.29 -7.86 -18.81
C LEU A 314 6.65 -8.19 -17.37
N LEU A 315 7.06 -7.18 -16.61
CA LEU A 315 7.21 -7.19 -15.16
C LEU A 315 6.02 -6.46 -14.54
N LEU A 316 5.16 -7.18 -13.82
CA LEU A 316 4.00 -6.64 -13.13
C LEU A 316 4.22 -6.74 -11.62
N ALA A 317 4.20 -5.61 -10.92
CA ALA A 317 4.47 -5.53 -9.49
C ALA A 317 3.37 -4.75 -8.77
N GLU A 318 2.62 -5.44 -7.88
CA GLU A 318 1.39 -4.94 -7.25
C GLU A 318 1.28 -5.35 -5.79
N PRO A 319 0.58 -4.58 -4.93
CA PRO A 319 0.01 -5.12 -3.71
C PRO A 319 -1.13 -6.07 -4.07
N MET A 320 -0.93 -7.37 -3.83
CA MET A 320 -1.88 -8.40 -4.25
C MET A 320 -2.75 -8.89 -3.10
N ALA A 321 -4.05 -9.08 -3.37
CA ALA A 321 -4.97 -9.79 -2.49
C ALA A 321 -4.55 -11.25 -2.26
N GLY A 322 -5.00 -11.87 -1.17
CA GLY A 322 -4.67 -13.25 -0.83
C GLY A 322 -3.17 -13.50 -0.66
N THR A 323 -2.41 -12.47 -0.25
CA THR A 323 -0.98 -12.62 0.04
C THR A 323 -0.80 -13.35 1.37
N PRO A 324 -0.18 -14.55 1.41
CA PRO A 324 -0.01 -15.32 2.65
C PRO A 324 0.67 -14.52 3.75
N GLY A 325 0.05 -14.46 4.93
CA GLY A 325 0.52 -13.69 6.09
C GLY A 325 0.30 -12.16 5.99
N ALA A 326 -0.35 -11.69 4.93
CA ALA A 326 -0.71 -10.29 4.70
C ALA A 326 -2.13 -10.14 4.11
N GLU A 327 -3.00 -11.13 4.32
CA GLU A 327 -4.35 -11.17 3.76
C GLU A 327 -5.15 -9.93 4.14
N ALA A 328 -5.11 -9.54 5.42
CA ALA A 328 -5.84 -8.36 5.88
C ALA A 328 -5.38 -7.07 5.20
N MET A 329 -4.11 -6.97 4.81
CA MET A 329 -3.62 -5.79 4.08
C MET A 329 -4.09 -5.81 2.62
N GLY A 330 -3.94 -6.92 1.92
CA GLY A 330 -4.37 -7.05 0.52
C GLY A 330 -5.89 -6.98 0.36
N ASP A 331 -6.62 -7.74 1.18
CA ASP A 331 -8.06 -7.93 1.02
C ASP A 331 -8.89 -6.88 1.76
N ALA A 332 -8.53 -6.51 3.00
CA ALA A 332 -9.30 -5.53 3.77
C ALA A 332 -8.79 -4.10 3.52
N TYR A 333 -7.51 -3.81 3.81
CA TYR A 333 -7.00 -2.45 3.70
C TYR A 333 -7.03 -1.93 2.26
N PHE A 334 -6.37 -2.60 1.30
CA PHE A 334 -6.39 -2.17 -0.09
C PHE A 334 -7.77 -2.34 -0.73
N GLY A 335 -8.57 -3.33 -0.31
CA GLY A 335 -9.94 -3.48 -0.79
C GLY A 335 -10.80 -2.24 -0.54
N PHE A 336 -10.77 -1.71 0.67
CA PHE A 336 -11.54 -0.50 1.03
C PHE A 336 -10.87 0.79 0.57
N TYR A 337 -9.55 0.85 0.55
CA TYR A 337 -8.81 1.99 0.03
C TYR A 337 -9.14 2.23 -1.46
N LEU A 338 -9.06 1.18 -2.29
CA LEU A 338 -9.36 1.25 -3.71
C LEU A 338 -10.88 1.48 -3.98
N LEU A 339 -11.76 0.97 -3.10
CA LEU A 339 -13.18 1.29 -3.16
C LEU A 339 -13.42 2.80 -2.95
N ALA A 340 -12.75 3.41 -1.99
CA ALA A 340 -12.81 4.85 -1.75
C ALA A 340 -12.16 5.67 -2.87
N MET A 341 -11.15 5.14 -3.57
CA MET A 341 -10.62 5.73 -4.81
C MET A 341 -11.62 5.71 -5.97
N GLY A 342 -12.60 4.83 -5.95
CA GLY A 342 -13.72 4.78 -6.89
C GLY A 342 -13.71 3.64 -7.90
N ARG A 343 -12.55 3.10 -8.33
CA ARG A 343 -12.50 2.08 -9.41
C ARG A 343 -11.52 0.94 -9.22
N GLY A 344 -10.56 1.09 -8.35
CA GLY A 344 -9.51 0.10 -8.19
C GLY A 344 -9.99 -1.21 -7.57
N ARG A 345 -9.22 -2.26 -7.76
CA ARG A 345 -9.44 -3.56 -7.12
C ARG A 345 -8.12 -4.26 -6.85
N ALA A 346 -7.90 -4.63 -5.59
CA ALA A 346 -6.85 -5.58 -5.26
C ALA A 346 -7.17 -6.95 -5.85
N ARG A 347 -6.23 -7.53 -6.59
CA ARG A 347 -6.38 -8.83 -7.25
C ARG A 347 -5.39 -9.83 -6.69
N THR A 348 -5.80 -11.09 -6.62
CA THR A 348 -4.87 -12.19 -6.29
C THR A 348 -3.90 -12.44 -7.45
N ALA A 349 -2.77 -13.08 -7.16
CA ALA A 349 -1.83 -13.49 -8.20
C ALA A 349 -2.50 -14.40 -9.26
N ALA A 350 -3.44 -15.25 -8.86
CA ALA A 350 -4.20 -16.10 -9.77
C ALA A 350 -5.10 -15.28 -10.72
N GLN A 351 -5.81 -14.26 -10.19
CA GLN A 351 -6.65 -13.37 -11.01
C GLN A 351 -5.80 -12.55 -11.98
N LEU A 352 -4.65 -12.02 -11.55
CA LEU A 352 -3.72 -11.31 -12.43
C LEU A 352 -3.13 -12.23 -13.50
N SER A 353 -2.78 -13.46 -13.15
CA SER A 353 -2.32 -14.47 -14.14
C SER A 353 -3.39 -14.80 -15.17
N ALA A 354 -4.66 -14.89 -14.77
CA ALA A 354 -5.77 -15.10 -15.69
C ALA A 354 -5.94 -13.92 -16.67
N LEU A 355 -5.85 -12.68 -16.18
CA LEU A 355 -5.87 -11.47 -17.03
C LEU A 355 -4.69 -11.43 -18.01
N LEU A 356 -3.49 -11.77 -17.54
CA LEU A 356 -2.29 -11.86 -18.39
C LEU A 356 -2.47 -12.88 -19.52
N THR A 357 -3.00 -14.07 -19.18
CA THR A 357 -3.31 -15.11 -20.18
C THR A 357 -4.36 -14.62 -21.18
N GLN A 358 -5.42 -13.96 -20.70
CA GLN A 358 -6.47 -13.39 -21.56
C GLN A 358 -5.94 -12.25 -22.46
N ALA A 359 -4.91 -11.54 -22.02
CA ALA A 359 -4.22 -10.52 -22.82
C ALA A 359 -3.23 -11.09 -23.85
N GLY A 360 -2.95 -12.41 -23.83
CA GLY A 360 -2.07 -13.10 -24.76
C GLY A 360 -0.69 -13.45 -24.20
N PHE A 361 -0.37 -13.10 -22.96
CA PHE A 361 0.92 -13.43 -22.35
C PHE A 361 1.05 -14.91 -22.02
N SER A 362 2.27 -15.41 -22.10
CA SER A 362 2.66 -16.78 -21.79
C SER A 362 3.74 -16.83 -20.70
N ALA A 363 4.18 -18.02 -20.30
CA ALA A 363 5.25 -18.25 -19.33
C ALA A 363 5.10 -17.39 -18.06
N ILE A 364 3.86 -17.23 -17.58
CA ILE A 364 3.54 -16.41 -16.40
C ILE A 364 4.09 -17.09 -15.15
N ARG A 365 4.93 -16.40 -14.41
CA ARG A 365 5.51 -16.90 -13.15
C ARG A 365 5.52 -15.86 -12.06
N ALA A 366 5.26 -16.29 -10.85
CA ALA A 366 5.48 -15.45 -9.67
C ALA A 366 6.99 -15.38 -9.35
N VAL A 367 7.44 -14.17 -9.01
CA VAL A 367 8.79 -13.94 -8.51
C VAL A 367 8.69 -13.54 -7.05
N PRO A 368 9.27 -14.31 -6.11
CA PRO A 368 9.16 -14.01 -4.69
C PRO A 368 9.91 -12.74 -4.34
N THR A 369 9.27 -11.87 -3.55
CA THR A 369 9.88 -10.70 -2.91
C THR A 369 10.17 -11.02 -1.45
N ARG A 370 11.07 -10.29 -0.80
CA ARG A 370 11.41 -10.50 0.62
C ARG A 370 10.27 -10.07 1.55
N ILE A 371 9.59 -8.98 1.17
CA ILE A 371 8.46 -8.42 1.91
C ILE A 371 7.22 -8.43 1.02
N PRO A 372 6.53 -9.59 0.83
CA PRO A 372 5.35 -9.71 -0.02
C PRO A 372 4.20 -8.78 0.37
N LEU A 373 4.22 -8.29 1.62
CA LEU A 373 3.34 -7.27 2.17
C LEU A 373 3.41 -5.95 1.37
N GLN A 374 4.60 -5.55 0.91
CA GLN A 374 4.80 -4.30 0.18
C GLN A 374 4.48 -4.44 -1.30
N VAL A 375 4.92 -5.53 -1.90
CA VAL A 375 4.72 -5.81 -3.33
C VAL A 375 4.93 -7.28 -3.64
N ARG A 376 4.10 -7.83 -4.50
CA ARG A 376 4.31 -9.13 -5.15
C ARG A 376 4.50 -8.92 -6.63
N MET A 377 5.20 -9.84 -7.27
CA MET A 377 5.62 -9.68 -8.66
C MET A 377 5.24 -10.89 -9.50
N LEU A 378 4.70 -10.62 -10.69
CA LEU A 378 4.55 -11.57 -11.78
C LEU A 378 5.42 -11.14 -12.95
N VAL A 379 6.03 -12.11 -13.60
CA VAL A 379 6.77 -11.91 -14.85
C VAL A 379 6.12 -12.79 -15.90
N ALA A 380 5.86 -12.20 -17.07
CA ALA A 380 5.22 -12.86 -18.19
C ALA A 380 5.97 -12.57 -19.50
N THR A 381 5.81 -13.43 -20.49
CA THR A 381 6.44 -13.30 -21.80
C THR A 381 5.39 -13.12 -22.89
N ARG A 382 5.64 -12.23 -23.85
CA ARG A 382 4.85 -12.12 -25.06
C ARG A 382 5.01 -13.31 -25.98
#